data_ba2ea664e2175ab202a7612df5c1c20d
#
_entry.id   ba2ea664e2175ab202a7612df5c1c20d
#
_cell.length_a   1.000
_cell.length_b   1.000
_cell.length_c   1.000
_cell.angle_alpha   90.00
_cell.angle_beta   90.00
_cell.angle_gamma   90.00
#
_symmetry.space_group_name_H-M   'P 1'
#
loop_
_entity.id
_entity.type
_entity.pdbx_description
1 polymer ?
#
loop_
_entity_poly.entity_id
_entity_poly.type
_entity_poly.pdbx_seq_one_letter_code
_entity_poly.pdbx_strand_id
1 'polypeptide(L)'
;IKNDNMADEDFYRFLFAAFVNMEQNMEDDASIYVFHADTEGLNFRKAFADAGFKLSGCCIWKKNALVLGRSPYQWQHEPCLFGWKKGGKHQWYSDRKQTTIWEYDRPKASKDHPTMKPIALMAYPVQNSSMMGCVVLNPFLGSGSTLMACEQTGRICYGVELEEKFVDVIVNRYMEMKGSADDVFVIRNNVKISYRDLGKEGEANATADLP
;
A
#
# COMPACT_ATOMS: atom_id res chain seq x y z
N ILE A 1 -11.19 -7.48 -7.68
CA ILE A 1 -11.07 -6.49 -6.57
C ILE A 1 -12.42 -5.80 -6.49
N LYS A 2 -12.95 -5.58 -5.27
CA LYS A 2 -14.20 -4.80 -5.10
C LYS A 2 -13.98 -3.40 -5.67
N ASN A 3 -14.98 -2.87 -6.37
CA ASN A 3 -15.00 -1.52 -6.93
C ASN A 3 -14.06 -1.24 -8.12
N ASP A 4 -13.54 -2.26 -8.80
CA ASP A 4 -12.70 -2.08 -10.01
C ASP A 4 -13.47 -1.60 -11.27
N ASN A 5 -14.80 -1.45 -11.20
CA ASN A 5 -15.65 -1.06 -12.34
C ASN A 5 -16.64 0.05 -11.92
N MET A 6 -16.10 1.23 -11.61
CA MET A 6 -16.87 2.42 -11.32
C MET A 6 -17.03 3.29 -12.58
N ALA A 7 -18.11 4.07 -12.66
CA ALA A 7 -18.18 5.18 -13.60
C ALA A 7 -17.15 6.27 -13.24
N ASP A 8 -16.64 6.99 -14.23
CA ASP A 8 -15.55 7.98 -14.06
C ASP A 8 -15.81 8.98 -12.92
N GLU A 9 -17.03 9.50 -12.84
CA GLU A 9 -17.41 10.47 -11.82
C GLU A 9 -17.41 9.86 -10.41
N ASP A 10 -17.89 8.62 -10.26
CA ASP A 10 -17.91 7.92 -8.98
C ASP A 10 -16.51 7.52 -8.57
N PHE A 11 -15.68 7.13 -9.53
CA PHE A 11 -14.27 6.83 -9.30
C PHE A 11 -13.50 8.08 -8.86
N TYR A 12 -13.71 9.20 -9.53
CA TYR A 12 -13.14 10.48 -9.09
C TYR A 12 -13.55 10.83 -7.65
N ARG A 13 -14.83 10.72 -7.31
CA ARG A 13 -15.34 11.02 -5.95
C ARG A 13 -14.70 10.12 -4.90
N PHE A 14 -14.56 8.84 -5.21
CA PHE A 14 -13.87 7.88 -4.35
C PHE A 14 -12.42 8.29 -4.11
N LEU A 15 -11.67 8.57 -5.17
CA LEU A 15 -10.28 9.02 -5.08
C LEU A 15 -10.14 10.32 -4.30
N PHE A 16 -11.01 11.29 -4.57
CA PHE A 16 -11.01 12.57 -3.88
C PHE A 16 -11.24 12.39 -2.38
N ALA A 17 -12.24 11.62 -1.98
CA ALA A 17 -12.50 11.34 -0.57
C ALA A 17 -11.31 10.61 0.11
N ALA A 18 -10.70 9.64 -0.57
CA ALA A 18 -9.51 8.95 -0.08
C ALA A 18 -8.33 9.92 0.11
N PHE A 19 -8.07 10.78 -0.86
CA PHE A 19 -6.96 11.74 -0.78
C PHE A 19 -7.19 12.84 0.26
N VAL A 20 -8.41 13.30 0.45
CA VAL A 20 -8.76 14.23 1.54
C VAL A 20 -8.49 13.57 2.90
N ASN A 21 -8.88 12.31 3.08
CA ASN A 21 -8.58 11.58 4.32
C ASN A 21 -7.06 11.42 4.53
N MET A 22 -6.30 11.16 3.48
CA MET A 22 -4.83 11.08 3.58
C MET A 22 -4.26 12.45 3.96
N GLU A 23 -4.70 13.52 3.32
CA GLU A 23 -4.23 14.87 3.57
C GLU A 23 -4.44 15.27 5.03
N GLN A 24 -5.61 15.00 5.59
CA GLN A 24 -5.95 15.32 6.98
C GLN A 24 -5.14 14.52 8.02
N ASN A 25 -4.60 13.37 7.64
CA ASN A 25 -3.83 12.48 8.52
C ASN A 25 -2.33 12.45 8.21
N MET A 26 -1.83 13.39 7.40
CA MET A 26 -0.42 13.55 7.08
C MET A 26 0.17 14.77 7.80
N GLU A 27 1.43 14.67 8.18
CA GLU A 27 2.22 15.84 8.60
C GLU A 27 2.45 16.80 7.42
N ASP A 28 2.69 18.08 7.72
CA ASP A 28 2.85 19.11 6.69
C ASP A 28 4.11 18.95 5.83
N ASP A 29 5.08 18.19 6.32
CA ASP A 29 6.33 17.89 5.62
C ASP A 29 6.42 16.44 5.10
N ALA A 30 5.34 15.67 5.22
CA ALA A 30 5.27 14.32 4.71
C ALA A 30 5.13 14.28 3.17
N SER A 31 5.65 13.22 2.59
CA SER A 31 5.51 12.92 1.16
C SER A 31 4.42 11.90 0.89
N ILE A 32 3.79 12.00 -0.27
CA ILE A 32 2.80 11.04 -0.75
C ILE A 32 3.24 10.42 -2.08
N TYR A 33 3.06 9.10 -2.20
CA TYR A 33 3.35 8.30 -3.39
C TYR A 33 2.11 7.50 -3.77
N VAL A 34 1.63 7.64 -5.01
CA VAL A 34 0.39 7.00 -5.46
C VAL A 34 0.61 6.25 -6.76
N PHE A 35 0.71 4.92 -6.68
CA PHE A 35 0.72 4.06 -7.85
C PHE A 35 -0.69 3.97 -8.45
N HIS A 36 -0.78 4.05 -9.77
CA HIS A 36 -2.05 3.96 -10.48
C HIS A 36 -1.92 3.30 -11.85
N ALA A 37 -3.03 2.85 -12.43
CA ALA A 37 -3.07 2.50 -13.84
C ALA A 37 -2.93 3.78 -14.69
N ASP A 38 -2.12 3.74 -15.73
CA ASP A 38 -1.88 4.91 -16.60
C ASP A 38 -3.17 5.42 -17.26
N THR A 39 -4.07 4.49 -17.63
CA THR A 39 -5.38 4.82 -18.20
C THR A 39 -6.24 5.69 -17.28
N GLU A 40 -6.06 5.59 -15.97
CA GLU A 40 -6.79 6.35 -14.95
C GLU A 40 -6.03 7.63 -14.52
N GLY A 41 -4.94 7.93 -15.18
CA GLY A 41 -4.05 9.04 -14.81
C GLY A 41 -4.73 10.40 -14.70
N LEU A 42 -5.77 10.65 -15.48
CA LEU A 42 -6.55 11.91 -15.41
C LEU A 42 -7.29 12.02 -14.07
N ASN A 43 -8.05 10.99 -13.68
CA ASN A 43 -8.81 10.95 -12.43
C ASN A 43 -7.90 11.04 -11.21
N PHE A 44 -6.79 10.29 -11.21
CA PHE A 44 -5.82 10.33 -10.12
C PHE A 44 -5.18 11.71 -9.97
N ARG A 45 -4.70 12.34 -11.05
CA ARG A 45 -4.07 13.67 -11.00
C ARG A 45 -5.04 14.74 -10.57
N LYS A 46 -6.28 14.70 -11.09
CA LYS A 46 -7.33 15.65 -10.74
C LYS A 46 -7.68 15.55 -9.25
N ALA A 47 -8.02 14.35 -8.76
CA ALA A 47 -8.37 14.12 -7.37
C ALA A 47 -7.22 14.48 -6.41
N PHE A 48 -5.97 14.16 -6.79
CA PHE A 48 -4.76 14.51 -6.05
C PHE A 48 -4.60 16.02 -5.87
N ALA A 49 -4.77 16.79 -6.96
CA ALA A 49 -4.64 18.24 -6.93
C ALA A 49 -5.80 18.93 -6.16
N ASP A 50 -7.03 18.43 -6.34
CA ASP A 50 -8.23 18.96 -5.72
C ASP A 50 -8.26 18.67 -4.21
N ALA A 51 -7.69 17.55 -3.76
CA ALA A 51 -7.56 17.21 -2.35
C ALA A 51 -6.48 18.01 -1.60
N GLY A 52 -5.80 18.94 -2.26
CA GLY A 52 -4.83 19.83 -1.61
C GLY A 52 -3.37 19.39 -1.72
N PHE A 53 -3.06 18.39 -2.56
CA PHE A 53 -1.68 18.00 -2.81
C PHE A 53 -1.03 18.80 -3.95
N LYS A 54 0.26 19.06 -3.79
CA LYS A 54 1.13 19.56 -4.85
C LYS A 54 1.77 18.38 -5.56
N LEU A 55 1.43 18.16 -6.83
CA LEU A 55 2.12 17.19 -7.67
C LEU A 55 3.52 17.71 -7.99
N SER A 56 4.55 17.01 -7.54
CA SER A 56 5.95 17.35 -7.81
C SER A 56 6.51 16.59 -9.01
N GLY A 57 6.10 15.34 -9.19
CA GLY A 57 6.56 14.51 -10.29
C GLY A 57 5.74 13.24 -10.46
N CYS A 58 6.01 12.53 -11.54
CA CYS A 58 5.52 11.20 -11.80
C CYS A 58 6.71 10.27 -11.96
N CYS A 59 6.86 9.35 -11.02
CA CYS A 59 7.86 8.29 -11.10
C CYS A 59 7.27 7.11 -11.87
N ILE A 60 8.11 6.33 -12.51
CA ILE A 60 7.71 5.21 -13.36
C ILE A 60 8.38 3.93 -12.85
N TRP A 61 7.57 3.00 -12.32
CA TRP A 61 8.06 1.66 -12.11
C TRP A 61 8.15 0.92 -13.45
N LYS A 62 9.37 0.70 -13.93
CA LYS A 62 9.65 -0.11 -15.09
C LYS A 62 9.83 -1.57 -14.69
N LYS A 63 9.00 -2.43 -15.24
CA LYS A 63 9.00 -3.88 -14.99
C LYS A 63 10.00 -4.58 -15.91
N ASN A 64 10.56 -5.68 -15.47
CA ASN A 64 11.46 -6.52 -16.29
C ASN A 64 10.76 -7.24 -17.44
N ALA A 65 9.45 -7.43 -17.37
CA ALA A 65 8.63 -8.09 -18.38
C ALA A 65 7.36 -7.30 -18.67
N LEU A 66 6.89 -7.36 -19.91
CA LEU A 66 5.61 -6.81 -20.30
C LEU A 66 4.43 -7.60 -19.70
N VAL A 67 3.29 -6.95 -19.63
CA VAL A 67 2.00 -7.56 -19.26
C VAL A 67 1.13 -7.61 -20.51
N LEU A 68 0.83 -8.81 -20.98
CA LEU A 68 -0.03 -9.00 -22.14
C LEU A 68 -1.43 -8.45 -21.85
N GLY A 69 -1.92 -7.63 -22.77
CA GLY A 69 -3.23 -7.02 -22.74
C GLY A 69 -3.81 -6.92 -24.16
N ARG A 70 -4.97 -6.29 -24.28
CA ARG A 70 -5.66 -6.10 -25.57
C ARG A 70 -5.13 -4.91 -26.39
N SER A 71 -4.33 -4.05 -25.75
CA SER A 71 -3.74 -2.89 -26.43
C SER A 71 -2.65 -3.32 -27.44
N PRO A 72 -2.47 -2.60 -28.56
CA PRO A 72 -1.32 -2.81 -29.46
C PRO A 72 0.03 -2.68 -28.76
N TYR A 73 0.17 -1.73 -27.84
CA TYR A 73 1.35 -1.60 -26.98
C TYR A 73 1.11 -2.31 -25.66
N GLN A 74 2.04 -3.19 -25.28
CA GLN A 74 1.95 -3.95 -24.05
C GLN A 74 2.53 -3.16 -22.87
N TRP A 75 1.82 -3.21 -21.74
CA TRP A 75 2.21 -2.47 -20.53
C TRP A 75 3.46 -3.06 -19.90
N GLN A 76 4.50 -2.24 -19.72
CA GLN A 76 5.74 -2.63 -19.04
C GLN A 76 6.05 -1.68 -17.87
N HIS A 77 5.14 -0.79 -17.52
CA HIS A 77 5.35 0.18 -16.46
C HIS A 77 4.08 0.41 -15.64
N GLU A 78 4.26 1.02 -14.49
CA GLU A 78 3.21 1.66 -13.71
C GLU A 78 3.67 3.05 -13.26
N PRO A 79 2.87 4.11 -13.47
CA PRO A 79 3.17 5.44 -12.94
C PRO A 79 2.89 5.51 -11.44
N CYS A 80 3.67 6.37 -10.76
CA CYS A 80 3.54 6.70 -9.36
C CYS A 80 3.60 8.21 -9.19
N LEU A 81 2.50 8.84 -8.81
CA LEU A 81 2.49 10.26 -8.47
C LEU A 81 3.33 10.49 -7.22
N PHE A 82 4.14 11.52 -7.24
CA PHE A 82 4.94 11.97 -6.10
C PHE A 82 4.62 13.42 -5.78
N GLY A 83 4.37 13.71 -4.51
CA GLY A 83 4.09 15.05 -4.05
C GLY A 83 3.98 15.17 -2.53
N TRP A 84 3.42 16.29 -2.10
CA TRP A 84 3.19 16.66 -0.69
C TRP A 84 2.05 17.66 -0.58
N LYS A 85 1.67 18.10 0.62
CA LYS A 85 0.61 19.11 0.82
C LYS A 85 0.94 20.44 0.14
N LYS A 86 -0.04 21.12 -0.44
CA LYS A 86 0.13 22.50 -0.93
C LYS A 86 0.53 23.42 0.21
N GLY A 87 1.56 24.22 -0.02
CA GLY A 87 2.12 25.11 1.02
C GLY A 87 3.05 24.43 2.01
N GLY A 88 3.07 23.10 2.07
CA GLY A 88 3.98 22.32 2.87
C GLY A 88 5.37 22.17 2.25
N LYS A 89 6.24 21.51 2.99
CA LYS A 89 7.58 21.09 2.55
C LYS A 89 7.59 19.58 2.38
N HIS A 90 8.67 19.03 1.90
CA HIS A 90 8.90 17.58 1.89
C HIS A 90 10.24 17.28 2.54
N GLN A 91 10.31 16.16 3.23
CA GLN A 91 11.56 15.62 3.74
C GLN A 91 12.20 14.73 2.67
N TRP A 92 13.54 14.85 2.56
CA TRP A 92 14.32 14.05 1.62
C TRP A 92 15.60 13.59 2.29
N TYR A 93 15.75 12.28 2.44
CA TYR A 93 16.85 11.67 3.17
C TYR A 93 17.85 10.93 2.26
N SER A 94 17.65 11.02 0.95
CA SER A 94 18.56 10.47 -0.06
C SER A 94 19.37 11.56 -0.74
N ASP A 95 20.22 11.17 -1.69
CA ASP A 95 21.00 12.11 -2.50
C ASP A 95 20.20 12.69 -3.69
N ARG A 96 20.85 13.52 -4.51
CA ARG A 96 20.26 14.11 -5.71
C ARG A 96 20.44 13.27 -6.98
N LYS A 97 20.91 12.03 -6.86
CA LYS A 97 21.09 11.10 -8.00
C LYS A 97 19.88 10.20 -8.22
N GLN A 98 18.88 10.28 -7.34
CA GLN A 98 17.64 9.52 -7.47
C GLN A 98 16.87 10.01 -8.71
N THR A 99 16.32 9.07 -9.47
CA THR A 99 15.64 9.35 -10.74
C THR A 99 14.16 8.97 -10.68
N THR A 100 13.41 9.42 -11.67
CA THR A 100 11.99 9.07 -11.81
C THR A 100 11.76 7.71 -12.46
N ILE A 101 12.77 7.01 -12.92
CA ILE A 101 12.66 5.66 -13.49
C ILE A 101 13.15 4.66 -12.46
N TRP A 102 12.24 3.78 -12.01
CA TRP A 102 12.49 2.78 -10.98
C TRP A 102 12.44 1.38 -11.60
N GLU A 103 13.58 0.74 -11.73
CA GLU A 103 13.70 -0.58 -12.33
C GLU A 103 13.68 -1.66 -11.24
N TYR A 104 12.55 -2.34 -11.12
CA TYR A 104 12.35 -3.44 -10.19
C TYR A 104 11.63 -4.58 -10.89
N ASP A 105 12.12 -5.78 -10.70
CA ASP A 105 11.51 -6.97 -11.26
C ASP A 105 10.11 -7.19 -10.70
N ARG A 106 9.18 -7.51 -11.59
CA ARG A 106 7.85 -7.94 -11.19
C ARG A 106 7.95 -9.27 -10.44
N PRO A 107 7.31 -9.44 -9.27
CA PRO A 107 7.24 -10.74 -8.60
C PRO A 107 6.66 -11.78 -9.56
N LYS A 108 7.21 -12.99 -9.55
CA LYS A 108 6.58 -14.13 -10.23
C LYS A 108 5.15 -14.24 -9.74
N ALA A 109 4.21 -14.58 -10.62
CA ALA A 109 2.79 -14.61 -10.31
C ALA A 109 2.54 -15.36 -9.00
N SER A 110 2.05 -14.63 -7.99
CA SER A 110 1.60 -15.21 -6.73
C SER A 110 0.14 -15.62 -6.88
N LYS A 111 -0.21 -16.80 -6.39
CA LYS A 111 -1.60 -17.22 -6.25
C LYS A 111 -2.36 -16.36 -5.23
N ASP A 112 -1.62 -15.66 -4.38
CA ASP A 112 -2.14 -14.98 -3.20
C ASP A 112 -2.64 -13.56 -3.51
N HIS A 113 -2.04 -12.86 -4.48
CA HIS A 113 -2.48 -11.52 -4.87
C HIS A 113 -2.08 -11.17 -6.32
N PRO A 114 -3.04 -10.78 -7.19
CA PRO A 114 -2.79 -10.57 -8.62
C PRO A 114 -1.90 -9.37 -8.93
N THR A 115 -1.85 -8.36 -8.06
CA THR A 115 -1.15 -7.08 -8.27
C THR A 115 -0.06 -6.79 -7.23
N MET A 116 0.58 -7.84 -6.70
CA MET A 116 1.63 -7.71 -5.69
C MET A 116 2.82 -6.90 -6.22
N LYS A 117 3.21 -5.85 -5.47
CA LYS A 117 4.41 -5.06 -5.75
C LYS A 117 5.64 -5.64 -5.04
N PRO A 118 6.84 -5.51 -5.63
CA PRO A 118 8.09 -5.91 -4.96
C PRO A 118 8.28 -5.13 -3.65
N ILE A 119 8.75 -5.80 -2.60
CA ILE A 119 9.06 -5.15 -1.32
C ILE A 119 10.13 -4.07 -1.52
N ALA A 120 11.17 -4.35 -2.30
CA ALA A 120 12.25 -3.39 -2.60
C ALA A 120 11.74 -2.12 -3.31
N LEU A 121 10.74 -2.26 -4.20
CA LEU A 121 10.09 -1.10 -4.83
C LEU A 121 9.39 -0.22 -3.80
N MET A 122 8.73 -0.81 -2.80
CA MET A 122 8.04 -0.04 -1.75
C MET A 122 9.03 0.54 -0.74
N ALA A 123 10.13 -0.16 -0.45
CA ALA A 123 11.17 0.31 0.45
C ALA A 123 11.89 1.56 -0.09
N TYR A 124 12.05 1.67 -1.40
CA TYR A 124 12.78 2.76 -2.03
C TYR A 124 12.20 4.15 -1.71
N PRO A 125 10.93 4.49 -2.01
CA PRO A 125 10.35 5.78 -1.64
C PRO A 125 10.25 5.96 -0.12
N VAL A 126 10.01 4.90 0.64
CA VAL A 126 9.98 4.94 2.12
C VAL A 126 11.31 5.43 2.67
N GLN A 127 12.43 4.88 2.20
CA GLN A 127 13.77 5.29 2.65
C GLN A 127 14.14 6.70 2.20
N ASN A 128 13.71 7.11 0.99
CA ASN A 128 13.99 8.44 0.47
C ASN A 128 13.26 9.55 1.24
N SER A 129 12.06 9.28 1.75
CA SER A 129 11.17 10.31 2.34
C SER A 129 10.86 10.13 3.82
N SER A 130 11.49 9.17 4.51
CA SER A 130 11.32 8.97 5.95
C SER A 130 12.60 8.47 6.63
N MET A 131 12.69 8.64 7.94
CA MET A 131 13.72 8.06 8.79
C MET A 131 13.20 6.78 9.48
N MET A 132 14.10 6.01 10.07
CA MET A 132 13.74 4.92 10.98
C MET A 132 12.85 5.46 12.11
N GLY A 133 11.83 4.68 12.49
CA GLY A 133 10.86 5.06 13.51
C GLY A 133 9.71 5.96 12.99
N CYS A 134 9.81 6.53 11.78
CA CYS A 134 8.69 7.28 11.20
C CYS A 134 7.50 6.38 10.86
N VAL A 135 6.31 6.98 10.89
CA VAL A 135 5.05 6.34 10.49
C VAL A 135 4.86 6.43 8.98
N VAL A 136 4.45 5.32 8.38
CA VAL A 136 4.03 5.21 6.99
C VAL A 136 2.58 4.75 6.96
N LEU A 137 1.70 5.57 6.39
CA LEU A 137 0.29 5.24 6.20
C LEU A 137 0.06 4.64 4.81
N ASN A 138 -0.61 3.48 4.74
CA ASN A 138 -1.09 2.91 3.49
C ASN A 138 -2.55 2.48 3.62
N PRO A 139 -3.53 3.29 3.16
CA PRO A 139 -4.95 2.96 3.26
C PRO A 139 -5.44 1.92 2.23
N PHE A 140 -4.56 1.42 1.36
CA PHE A 140 -4.84 0.38 0.36
C PHE A 140 -3.73 -0.67 0.40
N LEU A 141 -3.65 -1.41 1.52
CA LEU A 141 -2.48 -2.23 1.85
C LEU A 141 -2.29 -3.42 0.90
N GLY A 142 -3.38 -3.96 0.33
CA GLY A 142 -3.36 -5.04 -0.65
C GLY A 142 -2.69 -6.29 -0.09
N SER A 143 -1.57 -6.70 -0.69
CA SER A 143 -0.78 -7.85 -0.23
C SER A 143 0.22 -7.53 0.90
N GLY A 144 0.24 -6.30 1.43
CA GLY A 144 1.12 -5.90 2.53
C GLY A 144 2.57 -5.59 2.15
N SER A 145 2.90 -5.36 0.88
CA SER A 145 4.29 -5.08 0.49
C SER A 145 4.85 -3.82 1.17
N THR A 146 4.01 -2.82 1.45
CA THR A 146 4.42 -1.63 2.22
C THR A 146 4.73 -1.99 3.68
N LEU A 147 3.91 -2.83 4.32
CA LEU A 147 4.16 -3.30 5.69
C LEU A 147 5.50 -4.04 5.77
N MET A 148 5.76 -4.97 4.82
CA MET A 148 7.04 -5.69 4.76
C MET A 148 8.22 -4.75 4.55
N ALA A 149 8.08 -3.73 3.68
CA ALA A 149 9.10 -2.73 3.44
C ALA A 149 9.38 -1.89 4.70
N CYS A 150 8.35 -1.48 5.43
CA CYS A 150 8.48 -0.75 6.68
C CYS A 150 9.20 -1.56 7.74
N GLU A 151 8.82 -2.84 7.93
CA GLU A 151 9.49 -3.75 8.87
C GLU A 151 10.97 -3.90 8.53
N GLN A 152 11.32 -4.16 7.27
CA GLN A 152 12.71 -4.32 6.84
C GLN A 152 13.55 -3.05 6.98
N THR A 153 12.91 -1.89 6.96
CA THR A 153 13.59 -0.59 7.00
C THR A 153 13.44 0.13 8.34
N GLY A 154 12.82 -0.49 9.34
CA GLY A 154 12.65 0.04 10.68
C GLY A 154 11.65 1.20 10.78
N ARG A 155 10.60 1.20 9.93
CA ARG A 155 9.47 2.15 9.98
C ARG A 155 8.26 1.49 10.60
N ILE A 156 7.31 2.30 11.07
CA ILE A 156 6.02 1.84 11.59
C ILE A 156 5.01 1.96 10.46
N CYS A 157 4.33 0.86 10.11
CA CYS A 157 3.29 0.87 9.08
C CYS A 157 1.91 0.88 9.71
N TYR A 158 1.09 1.86 9.36
CA TYR A 158 -0.35 1.81 9.55
C TYR A 158 -1.02 1.50 8.22
N GLY A 159 -1.74 0.39 8.15
CA GLY A 159 -2.35 -0.08 6.92
C GLY A 159 -3.83 -0.39 7.09
N VAL A 160 -4.58 -0.16 6.03
CA VAL A 160 -6.00 -0.54 5.92
C VAL A 160 -6.17 -1.45 4.72
N GLU A 161 -6.92 -2.53 4.88
CA GLU A 161 -7.31 -3.44 3.80
C GLU A 161 -8.80 -3.79 3.96
N LEU A 162 -9.54 -3.68 2.86
CA LEU A 162 -10.98 -3.89 2.83
C LEU A 162 -11.35 -5.38 2.69
N GLU A 163 -10.51 -6.13 1.98
CA GLU A 163 -10.78 -7.55 1.68
C GLU A 163 -10.16 -8.44 2.75
N GLU A 164 -10.99 -9.10 3.55
CA GLU A 164 -10.56 -9.98 4.65
C GLU A 164 -9.52 -11.02 4.22
N LYS A 165 -9.73 -11.65 3.04
CA LYS A 165 -8.78 -12.63 2.48
C LYS A 165 -7.37 -12.06 2.25
N PHE A 166 -7.26 -10.76 1.95
CA PHE A 166 -5.97 -10.11 1.79
C PHE A 166 -5.34 -9.78 3.13
N VAL A 167 -6.13 -9.55 4.17
CA VAL A 167 -5.61 -9.43 5.54
C VAL A 167 -4.93 -10.73 5.96
N ASP A 168 -5.52 -11.90 5.69
CA ASP A 168 -4.88 -13.19 5.95
C ASP A 168 -3.56 -13.35 5.16
N VAL A 169 -3.54 -12.93 3.89
CA VAL A 169 -2.31 -12.93 3.08
C VAL A 169 -1.23 -12.03 3.72
N ILE A 170 -1.60 -10.84 4.18
CA ILE A 170 -0.68 -9.90 4.84
C ILE A 170 -0.07 -10.54 6.09
N VAL A 171 -0.92 -11.10 6.96
CA VAL A 171 -0.49 -11.69 8.23
C VAL A 171 0.41 -12.90 7.98
N ASN A 172 0.04 -13.80 7.06
CA ASN A 172 0.85 -14.98 6.73
C ASN A 172 2.22 -14.58 6.15
N ARG A 173 2.26 -13.61 5.24
CA ARG A 173 3.52 -13.09 4.69
C ARG A 173 4.40 -12.45 5.75
N TYR A 174 3.79 -11.72 6.69
CA TYR A 174 4.53 -11.10 7.79
C TYR A 174 5.14 -12.17 8.70
N MET A 175 4.36 -13.17 9.11
CA MET A 175 4.85 -14.29 9.92
C MET A 175 5.97 -15.08 9.21
N GLU A 176 5.81 -15.33 7.91
CA GLU A 176 6.84 -16.00 7.11
C GLU A 176 8.13 -15.18 7.06
N MET A 177 8.05 -13.87 6.84
CA MET A 177 9.21 -12.98 6.84
C MET A 177 9.91 -12.91 8.21
N LYS A 178 9.13 -12.91 9.30
CA LYS A 178 9.66 -12.86 10.69
C LYS A 178 10.15 -14.23 11.17
N GLY A 179 9.71 -15.32 10.56
CA GLY A 179 9.95 -16.69 11.04
C GLY A 179 9.20 -17.02 12.33
N SER A 180 8.27 -16.18 12.79
CA SER A 180 7.52 -16.34 14.04
C SER A 180 6.18 -15.63 13.98
N ALA A 181 5.21 -16.12 14.76
CA ALA A 181 3.93 -15.47 15.03
C ALA A 181 3.86 -14.85 16.44
N ASP A 182 4.98 -14.79 17.18
CA ASP A 182 4.97 -14.39 18.59
C ASP A 182 4.49 -12.96 18.81
N ASP A 183 4.80 -12.06 17.86
CA ASP A 183 4.43 -10.64 17.91
C ASP A 183 3.19 -10.32 17.07
N VAL A 184 2.41 -11.34 16.67
CA VAL A 184 1.19 -11.16 15.87
C VAL A 184 -0.05 -11.34 16.74
N PHE A 185 -0.89 -10.31 16.75
CA PHE A 185 -2.07 -10.24 17.60
C PHE A 185 -3.27 -9.72 16.83
N VAL A 186 -4.45 -10.17 17.24
CA VAL A 186 -5.74 -9.57 16.85
C VAL A 186 -6.29 -8.80 18.04
N ILE A 187 -6.79 -7.60 17.78
CA ILE A 187 -7.52 -6.80 18.77
C ILE A 187 -8.98 -6.77 18.37
N ARG A 188 -9.84 -7.38 19.18
CA ARG A 188 -11.31 -7.38 19.02
C ARG A 188 -11.93 -6.90 20.32
N ASN A 189 -12.85 -5.93 20.25
CA ASN A 189 -13.53 -5.38 21.42
C ASN A 189 -12.56 -4.97 22.54
N ASN A 190 -11.43 -4.36 22.21
CA ASN A 190 -10.33 -3.98 23.10
C ASN A 190 -9.61 -5.16 23.79
N VAL A 191 -9.86 -6.40 23.38
CA VAL A 191 -9.13 -7.59 23.86
C VAL A 191 -8.04 -7.94 22.86
N LYS A 192 -6.81 -8.07 23.34
CA LYS A 192 -5.64 -8.48 22.57
C LYS A 192 -5.50 -10.00 22.65
N ILE A 193 -5.61 -10.68 21.51
CA ILE A 193 -5.56 -12.13 21.36
C ILE A 193 -4.35 -12.50 20.52
N SER A 194 -3.53 -13.45 20.96
CA SER A 194 -2.43 -13.98 20.14
C SER A 194 -2.99 -14.62 18.87
N TYR A 195 -2.38 -14.36 17.72
CA TYR A 195 -2.80 -14.97 16.46
C TYR A 195 -2.78 -16.50 16.51
N ARG A 196 -1.83 -17.08 17.29
CA ARG A 196 -1.74 -18.53 17.52
C ARG A 196 -2.95 -19.14 18.24
N ASP A 197 -3.70 -18.33 18.98
CA ASP A 197 -4.81 -18.80 19.79
C ASP A 197 -6.19 -18.56 19.15
N LEU A 198 -6.24 -17.87 18.00
CA LEU A 198 -7.49 -17.55 17.30
C LEU A 198 -8.29 -18.79 16.86
N GLY A 199 -7.63 -19.91 16.56
CA GLY A 199 -8.28 -21.17 16.20
C GLY A 199 -8.89 -21.93 17.39
N LYS A 200 -8.36 -21.71 18.60
CA LYS A 200 -8.78 -22.46 19.82
C LYS A 200 -10.07 -21.94 20.42
N GLU A 201 -10.39 -20.66 20.26
CA GLU A 201 -11.65 -20.07 20.76
C GLU A 201 -12.89 -20.55 19.98
N GLY A 202 -12.74 -20.88 18.68
CA GLY A 202 -13.81 -21.46 17.86
C GLY A 202 -14.20 -22.88 18.31
N GLU A 203 -13.27 -23.67 18.79
CA GLU A 203 -13.53 -25.03 19.29
C GLU A 203 -14.15 -25.02 20.71
N ALA A 204 -13.77 -24.06 21.56
CA ALA A 204 -14.33 -23.95 22.91
C ALA A 204 -15.81 -23.52 22.91
N ASN A 205 -16.23 -22.68 21.97
CA ASN A 205 -17.64 -22.26 21.84
C ASN A 205 -18.50 -23.31 21.11
N ALA A 206 -17.93 -24.13 20.22
CA ALA A 206 -18.65 -25.20 19.54
C ALA A 206 -18.99 -26.40 20.44
N THR A 207 -18.28 -26.57 21.57
CA THR A 207 -18.53 -27.62 22.57
C THR A 207 -19.47 -27.21 23.67
N ALA A 208 -19.82 -25.91 23.80
CA ALA A 208 -20.72 -25.40 24.80
C ALA A 208 -22.21 -25.41 24.39
N ASP A 209 -22.52 -25.64 23.12
CA ASP A 209 -23.88 -25.65 22.57
C ASP A 209 -24.39 -27.06 22.14
N LEU A 210 -23.96 -28.13 22.80
CA LEU A 210 -24.58 -29.44 22.65
C LEU A 210 -25.39 -29.76 23.92
N PRO A 211 -26.74 -29.98 23.76
CA PRO A 211 -27.62 -30.27 24.85
C PRO A 211 -27.37 -31.62 25.50
#